data_791813e414fdaabee7cc700f60db2b07
#
_entry.id   791813e414fdaabee7cc700f60db2b07
#
_cell.length_a   1.000
_cell.length_b   1.000
_cell.length_c   1.000
_cell.angle_alpha   90.00
_cell.angle_beta   90.00
_cell.angle_gamma   90.00
#
_symmetry.space_group_name_H-M   'P 1'
#
loop_
_entity.id
_entity.type
_entity.pdbx_description
1 polymer ?
#
loop_
_entity_poly.entity_id
_entity_poly.type
_entity_poly.pdbx_seq_one_letter_code
_entity_poly.pdbx_strand_id
1 'polypeptide(L)'
;MDYSIRSFIDGVENHVIFSDSDTLLELQFTPEDINRQARSPDELDYFELTDRIRQLKDNGVKTVRWEVTRYMKVSFAFTNLIVVLFGIPLVVFRERSNLSFGAGMSVFVIFSYYAFIKFGQSLGFKEQVAPLASAWIGNVVFMVGGIILLLRARK
;
A
#
# COMPACT_ATOMS: atom_id res chain seq x y z
N MET A 1 -33.40 -1.61 24.88
CA MET A 1 -32.00 -2.11 25.00
C MET A 1 -31.38 -1.32 26.13
N ASP A 2 -31.06 -2.01 27.22
CA ASP A 2 -30.42 -1.36 28.36
C ASP A 2 -28.94 -1.15 28.00
N TYR A 3 -28.46 0.08 28.05
CA TYR A 3 -27.05 0.39 27.90
C TYR A 3 -26.52 1.06 29.15
N SER A 4 -25.27 0.76 29.49
CA SER A 4 -24.57 1.37 30.62
C SER A 4 -23.37 2.17 30.12
N ILE A 5 -23.24 3.41 30.56
CA ILE A 5 -22.06 4.25 30.31
C ILE A 5 -21.15 4.11 31.52
N ARG A 6 -19.90 3.66 31.31
CA ARG A 6 -18.88 3.51 32.34
C ARG A 6 -17.79 4.54 32.13
N SER A 7 -17.51 5.36 33.12
CA SER A 7 -16.39 6.30 33.12
C SER A 7 -15.24 5.76 33.97
N PHE A 8 -14.02 5.82 33.44
CA PHE A 8 -12.80 5.40 34.12
C PHE A 8 -11.90 6.61 34.35
N ILE A 9 -11.41 6.77 35.56
CA ILE A 9 -10.39 7.74 35.92
C ILE A 9 -9.25 6.96 36.56
N ASP A 10 -8.04 7.10 36.02
CA ASP A 10 -6.83 6.36 36.45
C ASP A 10 -6.99 4.82 36.46
N GLY A 11 -7.76 4.29 35.51
CA GLY A 11 -8.00 2.86 35.39
C GLY A 11 -8.99 2.28 36.41
N VAL A 12 -9.58 3.13 37.26
CA VAL A 12 -10.60 2.73 38.23
C VAL A 12 -11.99 3.17 37.73
N GLU A 13 -12.94 2.25 37.78
CA GLU A 13 -14.33 2.54 37.43
C GLU A 13 -14.95 3.50 38.44
N ASN A 14 -15.27 4.73 38.01
CA ASN A 14 -15.69 5.79 38.90
C ASN A 14 -17.22 5.98 38.95
N HIS A 15 -17.89 5.81 37.83
CA HIS A 15 -19.37 5.94 37.77
C HIS A 15 -19.96 5.02 36.71
N VAL A 16 -21.04 4.35 37.08
CA VAL A 16 -21.91 3.61 36.15
C VAL A 16 -23.26 4.32 36.14
N ILE A 17 -23.62 4.90 35.01
CA ILE A 17 -24.91 5.52 34.80
C ILE A 17 -25.77 4.54 33.99
N PHE A 18 -26.83 4.02 34.61
CA PHE A 18 -27.86 3.26 33.93
C PHE A 18 -28.92 4.27 33.46
N SER A 19 -29.14 4.39 32.18
CA SER A 19 -30.18 5.23 31.60
C SER A 19 -31.28 4.37 30.98
N ASP A 20 -32.49 4.52 31.49
CA ASP A 20 -33.68 3.83 31.00
C ASP A 20 -34.44 4.69 29.96
N SER A 21 -33.89 5.81 29.57
CA SER A 21 -34.48 6.72 28.59
C SER A 21 -33.51 6.99 27.43
N ASP A 22 -34.02 7.17 26.22
CA ASP A 22 -33.27 7.58 25.04
C ASP A 22 -32.52 8.89 25.32
N THR A 23 -31.29 8.79 25.79
CA THR A 23 -30.42 9.93 25.96
C THR A 23 -29.71 10.15 24.64
N LEU A 24 -29.99 11.25 23.97
CA LEU A 24 -29.25 11.71 22.81
C LEU A 24 -27.85 12.10 23.30
N LEU A 25 -26.88 11.20 23.12
CA LEU A 25 -25.46 11.54 23.27
C LEU A 25 -25.09 12.46 22.09
N GLU A 26 -24.82 13.72 22.38
CA GLU A 26 -24.13 14.59 21.40
C GLU A 26 -22.71 14.03 21.19
N LEU A 27 -22.60 13.10 20.27
CA LEU A 27 -21.30 12.63 19.79
C LEU A 27 -20.71 13.78 18.98
N GLN A 28 -19.58 14.30 19.42
CA GLN A 28 -18.80 15.32 18.67
C GLN A 28 -18.20 14.73 17.37
N PHE A 29 -18.63 13.53 16.96
CA PHE A 29 -18.20 12.86 15.75
C PHE A 29 -19.33 12.85 14.75
N THR A 30 -19.09 13.46 13.60
CA THR A 30 -19.99 13.33 12.46
C THR A 30 -19.81 11.96 11.79
N PRO A 31 -20.83 11.43 11.09
CA PRO A 31 -20.67 10.21 10.28
C PRO A 31 -19.51 10.29 9.29
N GLU A 32 -19.16 11.50 8.85
CA GLU A 32 -18.03 11.77 7.97
C GLU A 32 -16.68 11.60 8.69
N ASP A 33 -16.59 11.93 9.98
CA ASP A 33 -15.37 11.75 10.78
C ASP A 33 -15.11 10.27 11.04
N ILE A 34 -16.16 9.48 11.27
CA ILE A 34 -16.07 8.03 11.40
C ILE A 34 -15.61 7.42 10.08
N ASN A 35 -16.16 7.89 8.97
CA ASN A 35 -15.78 7.41 7.62
C ASN A 35 -14.35 7.80 7.26
N ARG A 36 -13.86 8.98 7.66
CA ARG A 36 -12.47 9.41 7.51
C ARG A 36 -11.50 8.56 8.35
N GLN A 37 -11.91 8.14 9.54
CA GLN A 37 -11.08 7.28 10.41
C GLN A 37 -11.04 5.83 9.93
N ALA A 38 -12.10 5.36 9.25
CA ALA A 38 -12.21 4.00 8.73
C ALA A 38 -11.55 3.80 7.36
N ARG A 39 -11.09 4.88 6.68
CA ARG A 39 -10.42 4.76 5.38
C ARG A 39 -9.13 3.96 5.48
N SER A 40 -9.01 2.98 4.58
CA SER A 40 -7.79 2.19 4.48
C SER A 40 -6.62 3.03 3.91
N PRO A 41 -5.36 2.69 4.21
CA PRO A 41 -4.19 3.42 3.70
C PRO A 41 -4.16 3.54 2.17
N ASP A 42 -4.76 2.59 1.47
CA ASP A 42 -4.78 2.55 0.00
C ASP A 42 -5.69 3.62 -0.61
N GLU A 43 -6.73 4.05 0.11
CA GLU A 43 -7.73 5.03 -0.34
C GLU A 43 -7.29 6.49 -0.15
N LEU A 44 -6.33 6.74 0.75
CA LEU A 44 -5.84 8.08 1.05
C LEU A 44 -4.86 8.55 -0.03
N ASP A 45 -4.90 9.84 -0.36
CA ASP A 45 -3.87 10.44 -1.22
C ASP A 45 -2.49 10.50 -0.51
N TYR A 46 -1.43 10.76 -1.26
CA TYR A 46 -0.05 10.80 -0.73
C TYR A 46 0.11 11.80 0.42
N PHE A 47 -0.49 12.99 0.29
CA PHE A 47 -0.41 14.05 1.29
C PHE A 47 -1.21 13.70 2.54
N GLU A 48 -2.46 13.26 2.36
CA GLU A 48 -3.32 12.80 3.45
C GLU A 48 -2.70 11.63 4.22
N LEU A 49 -2.07 10.70 3.50
CA LEU A 49 -1.37 9.56 4.07
C LEU A 49 -0.16 10.00 4.92
N THR A 50 0.55 11.02 4.46
CA THR A 50 1.70 11.57 5.20
C THR A 50 1.26 12.24 6.50
N ASP A 51 0.20 13.03 6.46
CA ASP A 51 -0.35 13.68 7.66
C ASP A 51 -0.91 12.64 8.65
N ARG A 52 -1.56 11.60 8.13
CA ARG A 52 -2.09 10.52 8.95
C ARG A 52 -0.97 9.73 9.64
N ILE A 53 0.12 9.44 8.94
CA ILE A 53 1.31 8.79 9.52
C ILE A 53 1.87 9.63 10.67
N ARG A 54 1.95 10.96 10.52
CA ARG A 54 2.42 11.85 11.58
C ARG A 54 1.53 11.76 12.82
N GLN A 55 0.20 11.91 12.63
CA GLN A 55 -0.76 11.82 13.74
C GLN A 55 -0.70 10.47 14.46
N LEU A 56 -0.59 9.36 13.72
CA LEU A 56 -0.49 8.04 14.30
C LEU A 56 0.81 7.84 15.08
N LYS A 57 1.93 8.40 14.60
CA LYS A 57 3.22 8.37 15.30
C LYS A 57 3.17 9.17 16.61
N ASP A 58 2.58 10.34 16.57
CA ASP A 58 2.44 11.20 17.77
C ASP A 58 1.58 10.51 18.84
N ASN A 59 0.64 9.66 18.43
CA ASN A 59 -0.19 8.83 19.32
C ASN A 59 0.45 7.47 19.68
N GLY A 60 1.71 7.23 19.33
CA GLY A 60 2.42 5.98 19.66
C GLY A 60 1.94 4.74 18.89
N VAL A 61 1.16 4.91 17.82
CA VAL A 61 0.62 3.80 17.03
C VAL A 61 1.66 3.36 15.97
N LYS A 62 1.78 2.05 15.77
CA LYS A 62 2.65 1.50 14.72
C LYS A 62 2.20 1.93 13.32
N THR A 63 3.09 2.56 12.56
CA THR A 63 2.80 3.16 11.26
C THR A 63 3.42 2.43 10.07
N VAL A 64 4.11 1.31 10.29
CA VAL A 64 4.89 0.61 9.25
C VAL A 64 4.05 0.30 8.02
N ARG A 65 2.83 -0.21 8.20
CA ARG A 65 1.92 -0.52 7.09
C ARG A 65 1.56 0.71 6.26
N TRP A 66 1.34 1.86 6.93
CA TRP A 66 1.04 3.14 6.31
C TRP A 66 2.25 3.69 5.54
N GLU A 67 3.44 3.55 6.11
CA GLU A 67 4.68 3.96 5.46
C GLU A 67 4.97 3.15 4.20
N VAL A 68 4.82 1.82 4.27
CA VAL A 68 4.98 0.95 3.10
C VAL A 68 4.02 1.37 2.00
N THR A 69 2.73 1.59 2.32
CA THR A 69 1.74 2.03 1.33
C THR A 69 2.11 3.38 0.73
N ARG A 70 2.60 4.33 1.52
CA ARG A 70 3.07 5.63 1.02
C ARG A 70 4.21 5.49 0.02
N TYR A 71 5.25 4.70 0.35
CA TYR A 71 6.36 4.47 -0.54
C TYR A 71 5.95 3.69 -1.79
N MET A 72 4.97 2.79 -1.68
CA MET A 72 4.42 2.09 -2.83
C MET A 72 3.72 3.04 -3.82
N LYS A 73 3.01 4.07 -3.36
CA LYS A 73 2.41 5.07 -4.26
C LYS A 73 3.46 5.75 -5.15
N VAL A 74 4.62 6.09 -4.58
CA VAL A 74 5.76 6.64 -5.34
C VAL A 74 6.35 5.59 -6.27
N SER A 75 6.58 4.38 -5.76
CA SER A 75 7.12 3.25 -6.52
C SER A 75 6.26 2.89 -7.74
N PHE A 76 4.93 2.97 -7.62
CA PHE A 76 4.00 2.73 -8.74
C PHE A 76 4.15 3.73 -9.89
N ALA A 77 4.57 4.96 -9.63
CA ALA A 77 4.83 5.91 -10.71
C ALA A 77 5.94 5.45 -11.66
N PHE A 78 6.90 4.67 -11.16
CA PHE A 78 7.99 4.08 -11.94
C PHE A 78 7.59 2.83 -12.74
N THR A 79 6.40 2.28 -12.50
CA THR A 79 5.90 1.10 -13.23
C THR A 79 5.86 1.35 -14.73
N ASN A 80 5.44 2.54 -15.16
CA ASN A 80 5.39 2.91 -16.57
C ASN A 80 6.77 2.84 -17.22
N LEU A 81 7.82 3.30 -16.53
CA LEU A 81 9.20 3.21 -17.01
C LEU A 81 9.62 1.74 -17.18
N ILE A 82 9.27 0.88 -16.25
CA ILE A 82 9.60 -0.55 -16.30
C ILE A 82 8.88 -1.23 -17.46
N VAL A 83 7.59 -0.92 -17.66
CA VAL A 83 6.81 -1.46 -18.78
C VAL A 83 7.44 -1.09 -20.12
N VAL A 84 7.87 0.15 -20.30
CA VAL A 84 8.56 0.62 -21.51
C VAL A 84 9.91 -0.09 -21.67
N LEU A 85 10.68 -0.22 -20.60
CA LEU A 85 11.99 -0.85 -20.60
C LEU A 85 11.94 -2.33 -21.05
N PHE A 86 10.89 -3.05 -20.67
CA PHE A 86 10.64 -4.43 -21.14
C PHE A 86 9.96 -4.48 -22.51
N GLY A 87 9.10 -3.52 -22.82
CA GLY A 87 8.37 -3.47 -24.08
C GLY A 87 9.30 -3.38 -25.30
N ILE A 88 10.33 -2.54 -25.23
CA ILE A 88 11.28 -2.34 -26.34
C ILE A 88 11.97 -3.66 -26.75
N PRO A 89 12.68 -4.39 -25.86
CA PRO A 89 13.34 -5.63 -26.25
C PRO A 89 12.34 -6.71 -26.67
N LEU A 90 11.15 -6.79 -26.05
CA LEU A 90 10.15 -7.76 -26.46
C LEU A 90 9.67 -7.53 -27.90
N VAL A 91 9.54 -6.28 -28.35
CA VAL A 91 9.23 -5.97 -29.76
C VAL A 91 10.36 -6.40 -30.69
N VAL A 92 11.61 -6.11 -30.33
CA VAL A 92 12.80 -6.52 -31.12
C VAL A 92 12.91 -8.03 -31.26
N PHE A 93 12.70 -8.76 -30.17
CA PHE A 93 12.68 -10.23 -30.22
C PHE A 93 11.49 -10.81 -31.01
N ARG A 94 10.40 -10.05 -31.15
CA ARG A 94 9.20 -10.46 -31.88
C ARG A 94 9.45 -10.64 -33.38
N GLU A 95 10.33 -9.89 -34.00
CA GLU A 95 10.65 -10.02 -35.43
C GLU A 95 11.18 -11.42 -35.80
N ARG A 96 11.63 -12.17 -34.80
CA ARG A 96 12.19 -13.54 -34.97
C ARG A 96 11.27 -14.64 -34.41
N SER A 97 10.09 -14.31 -33.88
CA SER A 97 9.21 -15.28 -33.21
C SER A 97 7.73 -15.08 -33.57
N ASN A 98 6.92 -16.12 -33.36
CA ASN A 98 5.47 -16.09 -33.59
C ASN A 98 4.76 -15.08 -32.67
N LEU A 99 3.68 -14.43 -33.17
CA LEU A 99 2.87 -13.46 -32.44
C LEU A 99 2.40 -13.99 -31.07
N SER A 100 2.02 -15.26 -31.01
CA SER A 100 1.54 -15.91 -29.79
C SER A 100 2.61 -15.99 -28.70
N PHE A 101 3.89 -16.19 -29.06
CA PHE A 101 4.99 -16.22 -28.11
C PHE A 101 5.23 -14.84 -27.46
N GLY A 102 5.20 -13.77 -28.28
CA GLY A 102 5.37 -12.41 -27.77
C GLY A 102 4.24 -12.01 -26.82
N ALA A 103 3.00 -12.37 -27.12
CA ALA A 103 1.85 -12.12 -26.25
C ALA A 103 1.98 -12.89 -24.92
N GLY A 104 2.31 -14.18 -24.96
CA GLY A 104 2.51 -14.99 -23.77
C GLY A 104 3.63 -14.46 -22.87
N MET A 105 4.75 -14.01 -23.47
CA MET A 105 5.87 -13.42 -22.75
C MET A 105 5.50 -12.11 -22.06
N SER A 106 4.71 -11.26 -22.73
CA SER A 106 4.22 -10.01 -22.13
C SER A 106 3.36 -10.28 -20.90
N VAL A 107 2.45 -11.22 -20.98
CA VAL A 107 1.59 -11.65 -19.87
C VAL A 107 2.45 -12.19 -18.72
N PHE A 108 3.41 -13.05 -19.02
CA PHE A 108 4.34 -13.60 -18.01
C PHE A 108 5.12 -12.50 -17.28
N VAL A 109 5.67 -11.52 -18.01
CA VAL A 109 6.41 -10.39 -17.42
C VAL A 109 5.50 -9.58 -16.50
N ILE A 110 4.27 -9.27 -16.92
CA ILE A 110 3.32 -8.50 -16.10
C ILE A 110 2.99 -9.24 -14.80
N PHE A 111 2.65 -10.52 -14.87
CA PHE A 111 2.34 -11.31 -13.67
C PHE A 111 3.54 -11.43 -12.74
N SER A 112 4.74 -11.70 -13.30
CA SER A 112 5.97 -11.76 -12.52
C SER A 112 6.25 -10.44 -11.82
N TYR A 113 6.13 -9.32 -12.51
CA TYR A 113 6.32 -7.99 -11.94
C TYR A 113 5.35 -7.74 -10.78
N TYR A 114 4.06 -8.04 -10.98
CA TYR A 114 3.05 -7.88 -9.94
C TYR A 114 3.33 -8.78 -8.72
N ALA A 115 3.75 -10.02 -8.95
CA ALA A 115 4.14 -10.94 -7.89
C ALA A 115 5.29 -10.39 -7.04
N PHE A 116 6.33 -9.82 -7.67
CA PHE A 116 7.45 -9.20 -6.96
C PHE A 116 7.04 -7.96 -6.16
N ILE A 117 6.14 -7.13 -6.69
CA ILE A 117 5.57 -6.00 -5.94
C ILE A 117 4.84 -6.51 -4.69
N LYS A 118 3.97 -7.50 -4.83
CA LYS A 118 3.21 -8.07 -3.71
C LYS A 118 4.10 -8.77 -2.69
N PHE A 119 5.14 -9.44 -3.15
CA PHE A 119 6.15 -10.04 -2.29
C PHE A 119 6.90 -8.97 -1.47
N GLY A 120 7.39 -7.91 -2.12
CA GLY A 120 8.02 -6.78 -1.43
C GLY A 120 7.08 -6.14 -0.40
N GLN A 121 5.83 -5.88 -0.77
CA GLN A 121 4.80 -5.35 0.13
C GLN A 121 4.61 -6.24 1.36
N SER A 122 4.53 -7.55 1.17
CA SER A 122 4.36 -8.51 2.26
C SER A 122 5.54 -8.49 3.24
N LEU A 123 6.78 -8.40 2.73
CA LEU A 123 7.98 -8.28 3.56
C LEU A 123 7.98 -6.99 4.39
N GLY A 124 7.56 -5.88 3.80
CA GLY A 124 7.44 -4.60 4.49
C GLY A 124 6.36 -4.63 5.59
N PHE A 125 5.20 -5.20 5.31
CA PHE A 125 4.12 -5.32 6.30
C PHE A 125 4.48 -6.22 7.49
N LYS A 126 5.37 -7.20 7.27
CA LYS A 126 5.91 -8.08 8.32
C LYS A 126 7.09 -7.48 9.07
N GLU A 127 7.45 -6.23 8.78
CA GLU A 127 8.60 -5.55 9.39
C GLU A 127 9.96 -6.26 9.15
N GLN A 128 10.04 -7.16 8.17
CA GLN A 128 11.27 -7.89 7.85
C GLN A 128 12.27 -7.05 7.05
N VAL A 129 11.77 -6.04 6.34
CA VAL A 129 12.55 -5.12 5.51
C VAL A 129 12.06 -3.70 5.74
N ALA A 130 12.96 -2.73 5.68
CA ALA A 130 12.60 -1.33 5.81
C ALA A 130 11.50 -0.93 4.81
N PRO A 131 10.51 -0.08 5.20
CA PRO A 131 9.37 0.28 4.37
C PRO A 131 9.74 0.81 2.98
N LEU A 132 10.81 1.61 2.90
CA LEU A 132 11.32 2.11 1.64
C LEU A 132 11.84 0.98 0.74
N ALA A 133 12.70 0.11 1.29
CA ALA A 133 13.27 -0.99 0.52
C ALA A 133 12.19 -1.96 0.04
N SER A 134 11.21 -2.29 0.90
CA SER A 134 10.12 -3.19 0.55
C SER A 134 9.28 -2.70 -0.64
N ALA A 135 9.06 -1.39 -0.74
CA ALA A 135 8.31 -0.78 -1.84
C ALA A 135 9.09 -0.76 -3.17
N TRP A 136 10.43 -0.80 -3.12
CA TRP A 136 11.27 -0.68 -4.30
C TRP A 136 11.84 -2.02 -4.81
N ILE A 137 11.75 -3.11 -4.06
CA ILE A 137 12.28 -4.43 -4.43
C ILE A 137 11.83 -4.83 -5.85
N GLY A 138 10.54 -4.77 -6.15
CA GLY A 138 10.00 -5.11 -7.47
C GLY A 138 10.60 -4.25 -8.57
N ASN A 139 10.62 -2.94 -8.38
CA ASN A 139 11.15 -2.00 -9.37
C ASN A 139 12.63 -2.20 -9.64
N VAL A 140 13.44 -2.40 -8.61
CA VAL A 140 14.89 -2.60 -8.75
C VAL A 140 15.19 -3.90 -9.50
N VAL A 141 14.54 -5.00 -9.12
CA VAL A 141 14.73 -6.31 -9.77
C VAL A 141 14.37 -6.23 -11.25
N PHE A 142 13.22 -5.64 -11.57
CA PHE A 142 12.77 -5.53 -12.96
C PHE A 142 13.56 -4.47 -13.74
N MET A 143 13.97 -3.38 -13.14
CA MET A 143 14.84 -2.39 -13.80
C MET A 143 16.15 -3.03 -14.23
N VAL A 144 16.81 -3.75 -13.34
CA VAL A 144 18.07 -4.47 -13.65
C VAL A 144 17.84 -5.53 -14.73
N GLY A 145 16.78 -6.33 -14.61
CA GLY A 145 16.41 -7.33 -15.61
C GLY A 145 16.12 -6.72 -16.99
N GLY A 146 15.38 -5.62 -17.03
CA GLY A 146 15.05 -4.91 -18.26
C GLY A 146 16.27 -4.30 -18.94
N ILE A 147 17.18 -3.71 -18.17
CA ILE A 147 18.46 -3.18 -18.70
C ILE A 147 19.30 -4.31 -19.31
N ILE A 148 19.43 -5.44 -18.61
CA ILE A 148 20.17 -6.61 -19.12
C ILE A 148 19.55 -7.10 -20.43
N LEU A 149 18.22 -7.18 -20.48
CA LEU A 149 17.49 -7.63 -21.66
C LEU A 149 17.71 -6.66 -22.85
N LEU A 150 17.65 -5.36 -22.59
CA LEU A 150 17.88 -4.31 -23.58
C LEU A 150 19.30 -4.36 -24.14
N LEU A 151 20.30 -4.56 -23.29
CA LEU A 151 21.70 -4.66 -23.73
C LEU A 151 21.95 -5.93 -24.57
N ARG A 152 21.26 -7.03 -24.27
CA ARG A 152 21.31 -8.25 -25.07
C ARG A 152 20.55 -8.15 -26.40
N ALA A 153 19.47 -7.42 -26.45
CA ALA A 153 18.68 -7.20 -27.68
C ALA A 153 19.45 -6.39 -28.74
N ARG A 154 20.43 -5.59 -28.29
CA ARG A 154 21.26 -4.74 -29.18
C ARG A 154 22.36 -5.51 -29.92
N LYS A 155 22.65 -6.76 -29.54
CA LYS A 155 23.61 -7.66 -30.22
C LYS A 155 22.89 -8.59 -31.18
#